data_805ed0b63c96b314969daf95d904a3c5
#
_entry.id   805ed0b63c96b314969daf95d904a3c5
#
_cell.length_a   1.000
_cell.length_b   1.000
_cell.length_c   1.000
_cell.angle_alpha   90.00
_cell.angle_beta   90.00
_cell.angle_gamma   90.00
#
_symmetry.space_group_name_H-M   'P 1'
#
loop_
_entity.id
_entity.type
_entity.pdbx_description
1 polymer ?
#
loop_
_entity_poly.entity_id
_entity_poly.type
_entity_poly.pdbx_seq_one_letter_code
_entity_poly.pdbx_strand_id
1 'polypeptide(L)'
;MTEALQGNPIRAGRLGLAFSAGLVFAAGLVLSGMTQPLKVLGFLDITAITKGPFPGLWDPTLAFVMGGAVCVTLLAFAWTQRVAPLPLFANQFHEPALNQIDVPLVGGAALFGVGWGLAGYCPGPALASALLSADALIFTGAMLVGMLICKSFLSKKAAPES
;
A
#
# COMPACT_ATOMS: atom_id res chain seq x y z
N MET A 1 34.93 6.34 -17.98
CA MET A 1 34.07 7.13 -17.07
C MET A 1 32.93 7.84 -17.80
N THR A 2 32.74 7.58 -19.10
CA THR A 2 31.71 8.21 -19.97
C THR A 2 30.55 7.29 -20.35
N GLU A 3 30.60 6.00 -20.04
CA GLU A 3 29.49 5.06 -20.34
C GLU A 3 28.35 5.04 -19.32
N ALA A 4 28.51 5.69 -18.16
CA ALA A 4 27.49 5.75 -17.12
C ALA A 4 26.31 6.71 -17.42
N LEU A 5 26.41 7.53 -18.49
CA LEU A 5 25.42 8.55 -18.85
C LEU A 5 24.56 8.18 -20.08
N GLN A 6 24.80 7.05 -20.72
CA GLN A 6 23.88 6.55 -21.75
C GLN A 6 22.67 5.93 -21.04
N GLY A 7 21.64 6.76 -20.81
CA GLY A 7 20.38 6.35 -20.23
C GLY A 7 19.76 5.23 -21.05
N ASN A 8 19.82 4.00 -20.53
CA ASN A 8 19.18 2.85 -21.16
C ASN A 8 17.69 3.18 -21.39
N PRO A 9 17.20 3.23 -22.64
CA PRO A 9 15.84 3.64 -22.99
C PRO A 9 14.78 2.78 -22.26
N ILE A 10 15.09 1.54 -21.97
CA ILE A 10 14.26 0.63 -21.17
C ILE A 10 14.12 1.16 -19.73
N ARG A 11 15.19 1.70 -19.15
CA ARG A 11 15.18 2.27 -17.80
C ARG A 11 14.37 3.57 -17.74
N ALA A 12 14.50 4.42 -18.73
CA ALA A 12 13.71 5.65 -18.86
C ALA A 12 12.20 5.33 -19.02
N GLY A 13 11.86 4.35 -19.85
CA GLY A 13 10.48 3.89 -20.02
C GLY A 13 9.88 3.31 -18.74
N ARG A 14 10.64 2.52 -17.98
CA ARG A 14 10.21 2.01 -16.66
C ARG A 14 9.93 3.14 -15.66
N LEU A 15 10.82 4.12 -15.58
CA LEU A 15 10.66 5.26 -14.68
C LEU A 15 9.46 6.11 -15.07
N GLY A 16 9.27 6.37 -16.36
CA GLY A 16 8.11 7.11 -16.86
C GLY A 16 6.79 6.42 -16.57
N LEU A 17 6.72 5.10 -16.79
CA LEU A 17 5.52 4.31 -16.47
C LEU A 17 5.24 4.29 -14.96
N ALA A 18 6.26 4.08 -14.14
CA ALA A 18 6.12 4.09 -12.68
C ALA A 18 5.65 5.46 -12.16
N PHE A 19 6.21 6.55 -12.71
CA PHE A 19 5.79 7.90 -12.36
C PHE A 19 4.33 8.18 -12.74
N SER A 20 3.93 7.82 -13.96
CA SER A 20 2.55 8.00 -14.43
C SER A 20 1.56 7.19 -13.60
N ALA A 21 1.89 5.93 -13.28
CA ALA A 21 1.08 5.08 -12.42
C ALA A 21 0.95 5.67 -11.01
N GLY A 22 2.04 6.18 -10.44
CA GLY A 22 2.05 6.87 -9.14
C GLY A 22 1.21 8.14 -9.13
N LEU A 23 1.25 8.93 -10.21
CA LEU A 23 0.41 10.12 -10.38
C LEU A 23 -1.08 9.78 -10.41
N VAL A 24 -1.48 8.80 -11.21
CA VAL A 24 -2.87 8.34 -11.31
C VAL A 24 -3.35 7.80 -9.96
N PHE A 25 -2.52 7.04 -9.27
CA PHE A 25 -2.80 6.52 -7.94
C PHE A 25 -3.00 7.65 -6.92
N ALA A 26 -2.06 8.60 -6.85
CA ALA A 26 -2.15 9.75 -5.95
C ALA A 26 -3.39 10.61 -6.23
N ALA A 27 -3.70 10.88 -7.50
CA ALA A 27 -4.90 11.60 -7.89
C ALA A 27 -6.17 10.85 -7.43
N GLY A 28 -6.22 9.54 -7.58
CA GLY A 28 -7.32 8.70 -7.09
C GLY A 28 -7.50 8.80 -5.57
N LEU A 29 -6.40 8.79 -4.80
CA LEU A 29 -6.44 8.93 -3.34
C LEU A 29 -6.95 10.31 -2.89
N VAL A 30 -6.55 11.38 -3.58
CA VAL A 30 -7.02 12.73 -3.28
C VAL A 30 -8.50 12.88 -3.62
N LEU A 31 -8.92 12.44 -4.81
CA LEU A 31 -10.31 12.54 -5.26
C LEU A 31 -11.27 11.69 -4.40
N SER A 32 -10.83 10.53 -3.92
CA SER A 32 -11.62 9.69 -3.01
C SER A 32 -11.69 10.23 -1.58
N GLY A 33 -10.86 11.23 -1.24
CA GLY A 33 -10.73 11.76 0.13
C GLY A 33 -10.04 10.79 1.10
N MET A 34 -9.35 9.75 0.60
CA MET A 34 -8.64 8.77 1.43
C MET A 34 -7.41 9.35 2.14
N THR A 35 -7.00 10.57 1.80
CA THR A 35 -5.96 11.32 2.53
C THR A 35 -6.45 11.85 3.88
N GLN A 36 -7.75 11.78 4.16
CA GLN A 36 -8.34 12.25 5.43
C GLN A 36 -8.52 11.06 6.40
N PRO A 37 -7.88 11.07 7.58
CA PRO A 37 -7.99 9.99 8.58
C PRO A 37 -9.41 9.75 9.05
N LEU A 38 -10.22 10.80 9.15
CA LEU A 38 -11.60 10.72 9.59
C LEU A 38 -12.48 9.81 8.71
N LYS A 39 -12.18 9.70 7.42
CA LYS A 39 -12.90 8.77 6.53
C LYS A 39 -12.56 7.32 6.83
N VAL A 40 -11.30 7.04 7.18
CA VAL A 40 -10.87 5.69 7.58
C VAL A 40 -11.49 5.32 8.92
N LEU A 41 -11.43 6.23 9.89
CA LEU A 41 -12.04 6.03 11.21
C LEU A 41 -13.57 5.88 11.13
N GLY A 42 -14.24 6.68 10.29
CA GLY A 42 -15.67 6.57 10.04
C GLY A 42 -16.08 5.22 9.45
N PHE A 43 -15.24 4.62 8.62
CA PHE A 43 -15.45 3.26 8.12
C PHE A 43 -15.22 2.19 9.21
N LEU A 44 -14.21 2.37 10.05
CA LEU A 44 -13.87 1.42 11.12
C LEU A 44 -14.86 1.49 12.31
N ASP A 45 -15.60 2.58 12.46
CA ASP A 45 -16.64 2.70 13.48
C ASP A 45 -17.92 1.96 13.07
N ILE A 46 -17.89 0.64 13.15
CA ILE A 46 -19.05 -0.22 12.87
C ILE A 46 -20.22 0.03 13.84
N THR A 47 -19.97 0.65 15.01
CA THR A 47 -21.03 0.97 15.97
C THR A 47 -21.93 2.09 15.45
N ALA A 48 -21.45 2.89 14.51
CA ALA A 48 -22.22 3.96 13.89
C ALA A 48 -23.37 3.42 13.00
N ILE A 49 -23.35 2.15 12.58
CA ILE A 49 -24.42 1.51 11.82
C ILE A 49 -25.75 1.50 12.61
N THR A 50 -25.67 1.39 13.94
CA THR A 50 -26.86 1.32 14.81
C THR A 50 -27.43 2.70 15.15
N LYS A 51 -26.78 3.78 14.76
CA LYS A 51 -27.17 5.16 15.06
C LYS A 51 -28.04 5.74 13.94
N GLY A 52 -29.27 5.23 13.80
CA GLY A 52 -30.23 5.68 12.79
C GLY A 52 -30.60 4.60 11.76
N PRO A 53 -31.41 4.95 10.72
CA PRO A 53 -31.70 4.01 9.64
C PRO A 53 -30.43 3.68 8.84
N PHE A 54 -30.31 2.43 8.39
CA PHE A 54 -29.14 1.95 7.65
C PHE A 54 -28.79 2.87 6.45
N PRO A 55 -27.52 3.24 6.26
CA PRO A 55 -26.29 2.82 6.94
C PRO A 55 -26.00 3.58 8.26
N GLY A 56 -26.91 4.40 8.77
CA GLY A 56 -26.72 5.22 9.96
C GLY A 56 -25.70 6.34 9.73
N LEU A 57 -24.79 6.54 10.68
CA LEU A 57 -23.67 7.47 10.57
C LEU A 57 -22.38 6.80 10.06
N TRP A 58 -22.45 5.52 9.66
CA TRP A 58 -21.31 4.78 9.15
C TRP A 58 -20.96 5.23 7.72
N ASP A 59 -19.66 5.40 7.44
CA ASP A 59 -19.18 5.81 6.11
C ASP A 59 -18.68 4.59 5.29
N PRO A 60 -19.45 4.08 4.33
CA PRO A 60 -19.07 2.93 3.50
C PRO A 60 -18.08 3.27 2.37
N THR A 61 -17.66 4.53 2.24
CA THR A 61 -16.83 5.02 1.11
C THR A 61 -15.56 4.18 0.93
N LEU A 62 -14.89 3.81 2.03
CA LEU A 62 -13.68 3.00 1.97
C LEU A 62 -13.94 1.61 1.40
N ALA A 63 -15.08 0.97 1.71
CA ALA A 63 -15.44 -0.32 1.14
C ALA A 63 -15.56 -0.26 -0.38
N PHE A 64 -16.18 0.79 -0.93
CA PHE A 64 -16.31 0.98 -2.37
C PHE A 64 -14.96 1.24 -3.04
N VAL A 65 -14.09 2.04 -2.43
CA VAL A 65 -12.74 2.29 -2.96
C VAL A 65 -11.90 1.01 -2.97
N MET A 66 -11.89 0.26 -1.86
CA MET A 66 -11.15 -1.00 -1.77
C MET A 66 -11.74 -2.07 -2.71
N GLY A 67 -13.06 -2.21 -2.74
CA GLY A 67 -13.76 -3.14 -3.64
C GLY A 67 -13.48 -2.83 -5.10
N GLY A 68 -13.54 -1.57 -5.50
CA GLY A 68 -13.17 -1.12 -6.84
C GLY A 68 -11.73 -1.43 -7.20
N ALA A 69 -10.79 -1.16 -6.29
CA ALA A 69 -9.38 -1.47 -6.49
C ALA A 69 -9.15 -2.99 -6.67
N VAL A 70 -9.79 -3.82 -5.84
CA VAL A 70 -9.73 -5.28 -5.97
C VAL A 70 -10.31 -5.75 -7.31
N CYS A 71 -11.48 -5.25 -7.71
CA CYS A 71 -12.09 -5.60 -8.99
C CYS A 71 -11.18 -5.24 -10.18
N VAL A 72 -10.63 -4.03 -10.21
CA VAL A 72 -9.72 -3.59 -11.27
C VAL A 72 -8.46 -4.46 -11.30
N THR A 73 -7.89 -4.74 -10.14
CA THR A 73 -6.68 -5.57 -10.03
C THR A 73 -6.94 -7.00 -10.51
N LEU A 74 -8.03 -7.63 -10.07
CA LEU A 74 -8.39 -8.99 -10.51
C LEU A 74 -8.60 -9.06 -12.03
N LEU A 75 -9.32 -8.08 -12.60
CA LEU A 75 -9.54 -8.02 -14.04
C LEU A 75 -8.23 -7.80 -14.80
N ALA A 76 -7.37 -6.92 -14.32
CA ALA A 76 -6.07 -6.67 -14.92
C ALA A 76 -5.16 -7.92 -14.88
N PHE A 77 -5.11 -8.62 -13.74
CA PHE A 77 -4.36 -9.87 -13.62
C PHE A 77 -4.93 -10.97 -14.52
N ALA A 78 -6.24 -11.17 -14.52
CA ALA A 78 -6.88 -12.17 -15.39
C ALA A 78 -6.62 -11.90 -16.87
N TRP A 79 -6.58 -10.63 -17.28
CA TRP A 79 -6.26 -10.24 -18.63
C TRP A 79 -4.79 -10.47 -18.96
N THR A 80 -3.87 -9.98 -18.12
CA THR A 80 -2.42 -10.11 -18.36
C THR A 80 -1.98 -11.56 -18.45
N GLN A 81 -2.51 -12.45 -17.62
CA GLN A 81 -2.20 -13.88 -17.69
C GLN A 81 -2.66 -14.54 -19.00
N ARG A 82 -3.70 -14.02 -19.65
CA ARG A 82 -4.22 -14.58 -20.91
C ARG A 82 -3.56 -14.01 -22.15
N VAL A 83 -3.18 -12.73 -22.15
CA VAL A 83 -2.79 -11.97 -23.34
C VAL A 83 -1.28 -11.65 -23.36
N ALA A 84 -0.66 -11.49 -22.20
CA ALA A 84 0.74 -11.09 -22.09
C ALA A 84 1.50 -12.04 -21.13
N PRO A 85 2.03 -13.15 -21.65
CA PRO A 85 2.78 -14.11 -20.83
C PRO A 85 4.10 -13.54 -20.26
N LEU A 86 4.54 -12.38 -20.75
CA LEU A 86 5.77 -11.70 -20.31
C LEU A 86 5.47 -10.25 -19.93
N PRO A 87 6.12 -9.70 -18.87
CA PRO A 87 6.01 -8.30 -18.51
C PRO A 87 6.63 -7.42 -19.63
N LEU A 88 6.04 -6.24 -19.89
CA LEU A 88 6.50 -5.31 -20.92
C LEU A 88 7.97 -4.87 -20.75
N PHE A 89 8.49 -4.86 -19.54
CA PHE A 89 9.83 -4.35 -19.22
C PHE A 89 10.65 -5.27 -18.30
N ALA A 90 10.26 -6.53 -18.15
CA ALA A 90 11.00 -7.52 -17.37
C ALA A 90 10.99 -8.89 -18.08
N ASN A 91 11.95 -9.72 -17.76
CA ASN A 91 12.11 -11.03 -18.42
C ASN A 91 11.19 -12.11 -17.83
N GLN A 92 10.65 -11.88 -16.63
CA GLN A 92 9.75 -12.81 -15.93
C GLN A 92 8.93 -12.10 -14.86
N PHE A 93 7.78 -12.67 -14.51
CA PHE A 93 7.03 -12.27 -13.33
C PHE A 93 7.74 -12.81 -12.08
N HIS A 94 7.94 -11.96 -11.08
CA HIS A 94 8.42 -12.37 -9.76
C HIS A 94 7.20 -12.62 -8.89
N GLU A 95 6.78 -13.85 -8.81
CA GLU A 95 5.71 -14.24 -7.88
C GLU A 95 6.31 -14.59 -6.53
N PRO A 96 5.67 -14.20 -5.41
CA PRO A 96 6.12 -14.61 -4.08
C PRO A 96 6.07 -16.12 -3.95
N ALA A 97 7.22 -16.75 -3.68
CA ALA A 97 7.33 -18.20 -3.56
C ALA A 97 6.76 -18.76 -2.24
N LEU A 98 6.44 -17.89 -1.27
CA LEU A 98 6.02 -18.29 0.06
C LEU A 98 4.49 -18.18 0.19
N ASN A 99 3.81 -19.33 0.13
CA ASN A 99 2.37 -19.46 0.40
C ASN A 99 2.08 -19.95 1.82
N GLN A 100 3.06 -19.87 2.73
CA GLN A 100 2.88 -20.35 4.09
C GLN A 100 2.48 -19.21 5.02
N ILE A 101 1.40 -19.42 5.75
CA ILE A 101 0.97 -18.53 6.82
C ILE A 101 1.76 -18.92 8.06
N ASP A 102 2.74 -18.10 8.42
CA ASP A 102 3.58 -18.29 9.58
C ASP A 102 3.24 -17.31 10.73
N VAL A 103 3.75 -17.62 11.92
CA VAL A 103 3.50 -16.81 13.13
C VAL A 103 3.99 -15.35 12.97
N PRO A 104 5.17 -15.07 12.37
CA PRO A 104 5.60 -13.71 12.10
C PRO A 104 4.65 -12.92 11.20
N LEU A 105 4.07 -13.55 10.18
CA LEU A 105 3.10 -12.92 9.28
C LEU A 105 1.82 -12.53 10.03
N VAL A 106 1.26 -13.46 10.81
CA VAL A 106 0.03 -13.22 11.59
C VAL A 106 0.27 -12.14 12.65
N GLY A 107 1.39 -12.22 13.37
CA GLY A 107 1.76 -11.24 14.39
C GLY A 107 1.99 -9.84 13.78
N GLY A 108 2.65 -9.76 12.63
CA GLY A 108 2.87 -8.51 11.90
C GLY A 108 1.55 -7.91 11.40
N ALA A 109 0.67 -8.74 10.85
CA ALA A 109 -0.66 -8.28 10.40
C ALA A 109 -1.53 -7.77 11.55
N ALA A 110 -1.51 -8.45 12.70
CA ALA A 110 -2.23 -8.02 13.89
C ALA A 110 -1.69 -6.68 14.42
N LEU A 111 -0.37 -6.53 14.51
CA LEU A 111 0.26 -5.29 14.96
C LEU A 111 -0.03 -4.13 14.01
N PHE A 112 0.02 -4.39 12.70
CA PHE A 112 -0.35 -3.41 11.68
C PHE A 112 -1.83 -3.00 11.81
N GLY A 113 -2.73 -3.97 12.00
CA GLY A 113 -4.17 -3.72 12.14
C GLY A 113 -4.49 -2.84 13.35
N VAL A 114 -3.85 -3.11 14.50
CA VAL A 114 -3.99 -2.27 15.71
C VAL A 114 -3.47 -0.85 15.44
N GLY A 115 -2.28 -0.70 14.87
CA GLY A 115 -1.71 0.61 14.54
C GLY A 115 -2.57 1.40 13.58
N TRP A 116 -3.07 0.75 12.53
CA TRP A 116 -3.96 1.35 11.54
C TRP A 116 -5.30 1.77 12.15
N GLY A 117 -5.90 0.91 12.97
CA GLY A 117 -7.18 1.20 13.65
C GLY A 117 -7.09 2.37 14.63
N LEU A 118 -5.95 2.54 15.30
CA LEU A 118 -5.72 3.65 16.23
C LEU A 118 -5.39 4.97 15.51
N ALA A 119 -4.57 4.91 14.46
CA ALA A 119 -4.10 6.11 13.77
C ALA A 119 -5.10 6.63 12.72
N GLY A 120 -5.90 5.77 12.10
CA GLY A 120 -6.79 6.11 11.00
C GLY A 120 -6.07 6.47 9.69
N TYR A 121 -4.73 6.39 9.65
CA TYR A 121 -3.94 6.66 8.45
C TYR A 121 -3.62 5.39 7.69
N CYS A 122 -4.02 5.31 6.41
CA CYS A 122 -3.52 4.29 5.50
C CYS A 122 -2.11 4.67 5.01
N PRO A 123 -1.15 3.71 4.92
CA PRO A 123 0.23 3.99 4.49
C PRO A 123 0.34 4.70 3.13
N GLY A 124 -0.46 4.30 2.14
CA GLY A 124 -0.45 4.92 0.81
C GLY A 124 -0.84 6.40 0.83
N PRO A 125 -2.04 6.74 1.32
CA PRO A 125 -2.47 8.12 1.53
C PRO A 125 -1.53 8.95 2.40
N ALA A 126 -0.97 8.36 3.47
CA ALA A 126 -0.01 9.04 4.33
C ALA A 126 1.26 9.44 3.56
N LEU A 127 1.80 8.54 2.73
CA LEU A 127 2.94 8.85 1.86
C LEU A 127 2.61 9.94 0.84
N ALA A 128 1.42 9.88 0.22
CA ALA A 128 0.99 10.87 -0.77
C ALA A 128 0.79 12.26 -0.18
N SER A 129 0.38 12.35 1.10
CA SER A 129 0.12 13.61 1.81
C SER A 129 1.24 14.02 2.78
N ALA A 130 2.34 13.27 2.86
CA ALA A 130 3.42 13.50 3.82
C ALA A 130 4.06 14.91 3.71
N LEU A 131 4.09 15.48 2.50
CA LEU A 131 4.61 16.84 2.29
C LEU A 131 3.55 17.92 2.49
N LEU A 132 2.28 17.56 2.63
CA LEU A 132 1.14 18.48 2.74
C LEU A 132 0.60 18.59 4.17
N SER A 133 0.86 17.59 5.02
CA SER A 133 0.36 17.49 6.38
C SER A 133 1.46 17.05 7.34
N ALA A 134 1.63 17.78 8.45
CA ALA A 134 2.58 17.42 9.49
C ALA A 134 2.24 16.07 10.13
N ASP A 135 0.96 15.77 10.35
CA ASP A 135 0.51 14.51 10.92
C ASP A 135 0.85 13.32 10.01
N ALA A 136 0.62 13.46 8.70
CA ALA A 136 0.99 12.45 7.71
C ALA A 136 2.51 12.24 7.64
N LEU A 137 3.30 13.31 7.77
CA LEU A 137 4.76 13.25 7.81
C LEU A 137 5.25 12.50 9.06
N ILE A 138 4.70 12.82 10.24
CA ILE A 138 5.04 12.14 11.51
C ILE A 138 4.67 10.66 11.43
N PHE A 139 3.46 10.35 10.95
CA PHE A 139 3.03 8.96 10.77
C PHE A 139 3.95 8.18 9.82
N THR A 140 4.28 8.76 8.66
CA THR A 140 5.17 8.15 7.68
C THR A 140 6.57 7.93 8.25
N GLY A 141 7.11 8.91 8.98
CA GLY A 141 8.39 8.80 9.67
C GLY A 141 8.39 7.68 10.72
N ALA A 142 7.36 7.61 11.56
CA ALA A 142 7.20 6.55 12.55
C ALA A 142 7.09 5.16 11.90
N MET A 143 6.36 5.06 10.78
CA MET A 143 6.24 3.83 10.00
C MET A 143 7.60 3.36 9.47
N LEU A 144 8.40 4.26 8.88
CA LEU A 144 9.75 3.94 8.38
C LEU A 144 10.67 3.51 9.51
N VAL A 145 10.66 4.20 10.65
CA VAL A 145 11.44 3.82 11.82
C VAL A 145 11.04 2.44 12.32
N GLY A 146 9.74 2.16 12.42
CA GLY A 146 9.22 0.83 12.80
C GLY A 146 9.70 -0.28 11.87
N MET A 147 9.68 -0.04 10.55
CA MET A 147 10.21 -1.00 9.56
C MET A 147 11.71 -1.24 9.72
N LEU A 148 12.51 -0.20 9.98
CA LEU A 148 13.96 -0.33 10.20
C LEU A 148 14.27 -1.10 11.48
N ILE A 149 13.54 -0.83 12.55
CA ILE A 149 13.65 -1.55 13.82
C ILE A 149 13.33 -3.03 13.60
N CYS A 150 12.18 -3.33 13.00
CA CYS A 150 11.77 -4.71 12.72
C CYS A 150 12.81 -5.45 11.87
N LYS A 151 13.30 -4.83 10.80
CA LYS A 151 14.37 -5.38 9.96
C LYS A 151 15.63 -5.70 10.76
N SER A 152 16.06 -4.82 11.67
CA SER A 152 17.24 -5.01 12.50
C SER A 152 17.08 -6.18 13.48
N PHE A 153 15.88 -6.35 14.05
CA PHE A 153 15.58 -7.47 14.94
C PHE A 153 15.55 -8.80 14.19
N LEU A 154 14.88 -8.85 13.03
CA LEU A 154 14.77 -10.07 12.22
C LEU A 154 16.13 -10.47 11.65
N SER A 155 16.96 -9.52 11.22
CA SER A 155 18.30 -9.79 10.70
C SER A 155 19.22 -10.38 11.77
N LYS A 156 19.12 -9.93 13.03
CA LYS A 156 19.89 -10.50 14.15
C LYS A 156 19.47 -11.93 14.49
N LYS A 157 18.19 -12.27 14.31
CA LYS A 157 17.66 -13.62 14.57
C LYS A 157 17.95 -14.62 13.43
N ALA A 158 18.20 -14.11 12.22
CA ALA A 158 18.53 -14.92 11.04
C ALA A 158 20.05 -15.19 10.87
N ALA A 159 20.91 -14.55 11.67
CA ALA A 159 22.33 -14.87 11.71
C ALA A 159 22.49 -16.22 12.46
N PRO A 160 22.97 -17.30 11.81
CA PRO A 160 23.26 -18.53 12.52
C PRO A 160 24.39 -18.27 13.51
N GLU A 161 24.19 -18.74 14.75
CA GLU A 161 25.31 -18.87 15.71
C GLU A 161 26.36 -19.81 15.06
N SER A 162 27.45 -19.20 14.63
CA SER A 162 28.68 -19.93 14.22
C SER A 162 29.55 -20.18 15.41
#